data_8c8a0267ee62c8961b9305b0afc30f52
#
_entry.id   8c8a0267ee62c8961b9305b0afc30f52
#
_cell.length_a   1.000
_cell.length_b   1.000
_cell.length_c   1.000
_cell.angle_alpha   90.00
_cell.angle_beta   90.00
_cell.angle_gamma   90.00
#
_symmetry.space_group_name_H-M   'P 1'
#
loop_
_entity.id
_entity.type
_entity.pdbx_description
1 polymer ?
#
loop_
_entity_poly.entity_id
_entity_poly.type
_entity_poly.pdbx_seq_one_letter_code
_entity_poly.pdbx_strand_id
1 'polypeptide(L)'
;MKKTTGKPQPFGAAVERDRVNFSVQVPSGKTCELLLYRRGKAQPAARFEMPEQEGIGEVRFLAVEGIEAEKYEYNFEIGGKVYIDPYVKEITGKKVFGRERDLTAHEIRGKLVSPEYDWEDDRRLHLRWDEVTAYSLHVRGFTKHSSSKVRHKGTYAGVIEKIPYLKELGITQIQCMPVYEFEECKKGKINYWGYGPAYYFAPKEAYAAGDSAVRELKDMIKACHREGIEVVLEMPFTEEIPVQTVLECLRFYMLEYHIDGFVVNPYIVPWEILQGDPFLKDIKLMRKDDAFQNIMRRFLKGDENMIGDAVWALRHHSAADGKCNYITAQTGFTLWDLVSYDSKHNEANGENNTDG
;
A
#
# COMPACT_ATOMS: atom_id res chain seq x y z
N MET A 1 12.61 -27.77 13.94
CA MET A 1 11.93 -27.47 12.67
C MET A 1 11.87 -28.71 11.83
N LYS A 2 10.70 -29.09 11.35
CA LYS A 2 10.49 -30.29 10.55
C LYS A 2 9.63 -29.93 9.33
N LYS A 3 10.10 -30.29 8.10
CA LYS A 3 9.32 -30.16 6.87
C LYS A 3 8.15 -31.14 6.91
N THR A 4 6.96 -30.68 6.55
CA THR A 4 5.74 -31.47 6.39
C THR A 4 4.98 -31.02 5.13
N THR A 5 3.94 -31.75 4.76
CA THR A 5 3.11 -31.40 3.62
C THR A 5 2.36 -30.09 3.90
N GLY A 6 2.51 -29.13 3.01
CA GLY A 6 1.82 -27.84 3.07
C GLY A 6 0.50 -27.83 2.28
N LYS A 7 0.00 -26.61 2.08
CA LYS A 7 -1.18 -26.30 1.27
C LYS A 7 -0.76 -25.35 0.13
N PRO A 8 -1.36 -25.48 -1.08
CA PRO A 8 -1.04 -24.60 -2.19
C PRO A 8 -1.54 -23.16 -2.00
N GLN A 9 -2.43 -22.95 -1.04
CA GLN A 9 -2.96 -21.62 -0.70
C GLN A 9 -3.06 -21.45 0.83
N PRO A 10 -3.02 -20.17 1.30
CA PRO A 10 -2.75 -18.96 0.52
C PRO A 10 -1.29 -18.90 0.04
N PHE A 11 -1.02 -18.09 -1.00
CA PHE A 11 0.34 -17.75 -1.41
C PHE A 11 1.09 -17.01 -0.30
N GLY A 12 2.41 -17.14 -0.31
CA GLY A 12 3.29 -16.56 0.70
C GLY A 12 3.41 -17.43 1.94
N ALA A 13 3.86 -16.79 3.04
CA ALA A 13 3.94 -17.42 4.35
C ALA A 13 2.64 -17.22 5.13
N ALA A 14 2.02 -18.30 5.57
CA ALA A 14 0.84 -18.30 6.44
C ALA A 14 1.18 -18.96 7.79
N VAL A 15 1.19 -18.15 8.85
CA VAL A 15 1.43 -18.64 10.21
C VAL A 15 0.13 -19.30 10.72
N GLU A 16 0.21 -20.59 11.00
CA GLU A 16 -0.82 -21.39 11.65
C GLU A 16 -0.40 -21.64 13.11
N ARG A 17 -1.25 -22.25 13.92
CA ARG A 17 -1.04 -22.38 15.37
C ARG A 17 0.28 -23.04 15.77
N ASP A 18 0.69 -24.10 15.06
CA ASP A 18 1.85 -24.96 15.37
C ASP A 18 2.85 -25.09 14.22
N ARG A 19 2.55 -24.45 13.09
CA ARG A 19 3.38 -24.51 11.87
C ARG A 19 3.24 -23.24 11.03
N VAL A 20 4.14 -23.09 10.05
CA VAL A 20 4.03 -22.07 9.01
C VAL A 20 3.93 -22.77 7.65
N ASN A 21 2.89 -22.44 6.90
CA ASN A 21 2.72 -22.86 5.51
C ASN A 21 3.41 -21.86 4.58
N PHE A 22 4.13 -22.36 3.59
CA PHE A 22 4.78 -21.57 2.56
C PHE A 22 4.31 -22.04 1.19
N SER A 23 3.89 -21.10 0.36
CA SER A 23 3.47 -21.36 -1.01
C SER A 23 3.97 -20.26 -1.95
N VAL A 24 4.54 -20.66 -3.08
CA VAL A 24 5.15 -19.74 -4.03
C VAL A 24 4.98 -20.24 -5.47
N GLN A 25 4.81 -19.30 -6.41
CA GLN A 25 4.83 -19.61 -7.83
C GLN A 25 6.28 -19.75 -8.31
N VAL A 26 6.56 -20.85 -8.99
CA VAL A 26 7.88 -21.17 -9.53
C VAL A 26 7.75 -21.64 -10.97
N PRO A 27 8.39 -20.99 -11.93
CA PRO A 27 8.36 -21.43 -13.33
C PRO A 27 8.80 -22.89 -13.49
N SER A 28 8.15 -23.64 -14.37
CA SER A 28 8.44 -25.03 -14.63
C SER A 28 9.92 -25.29 -14.93
N GLY A 29 10.47 -26.37 -14.40
CA GLY A 29 11.87 -26.75 -14.56
C GLY A 29 12.87 -25.96 -13.72
N LYS A 30 12.44 -25.04 -12.86
CA LYS A 30 13.32 -24.35 -11.91
C LYS A 30 13.31 -25.05 -10.55
N THR A 31 14.50 -25.12 -9.94
CA THR A 31 14.64 -25.54 -8.54
C THR A 31 14.07 -24.47 -7.62
N CYS A 32 13.54 -24.89 -6.48
CA CYS A 32 13.06 -23.99 -5.44
C CYS A 32 13.45 -24.48 -4.06
N GLU A 33 13.98 -23.58 -3.24
CA GLU A 33 14.26 -23.81 -1.81
C GLU A 33 13.65 -22.70 -0.97
N LEU A 34 13.09 -23.06 0.17
CA LEU A 34 12.76 -22.13 1.25
C LEU A 34 14.01 -21.91 2.11
N LEU A 35 14.41 -20.66 2.27
CA LEU A 35 15.50 -20.24 3.15
C LEU A 35 14.92 -19.63 4.42
N LEU A 36 15.23 -20.21 5.58
CA LEU A 36 14.85 -19.67 6.88
C LEU A 36 16.06 -19.10 7.60
N TYR A 37 15.96 -17.85 8.02
CA TYR A 37 17.01 -17.13 8.75
C TYR A 37 16.56 -16.86 10.17
N ARG A 38 17.46 -17.02 11.16
CA ARG A 38 17.22 -16.39 12.46
C ARG A 38 17.37 -14.88 12.33
N ARG A 39 16.49 -14.13 12.95
CA ARG A 39 16.54 -12.65 12.93
C ARG A 39 17.95 -12.15 13.27
N GLY A 40 18.46 -11.21 12.48
CA GLY A 40 19.77 -10.61 12.63
C GLY A 40 20.95 -11.52 12.25
N LYS A 41 20.72 -12.69 11.65
CA LYS A 41 21.80 -13.57 11.17
C LYS A 41 21.86 -13.55 9.64
N ALA A 42 23.07 -13.44 9.07
CA ALA A 42 23.28 -13.36 7.64
C ALA A 42 23.03 -14.69 6.94
N GLN A 43 23.38 -15.81 7.56
CA GLN A 43 23.27 -17.13 6.97
C GLN A 43 21.95 -17.82 7.30
N PRO A 44 21.36 -18.58 6.37
CA PRO A 44 20.19 -19.40 6.64
C PRO A 44 20.46 -20.40 7.77
N ALA A 45 19.52 -20.48 8.71
CA ALA A 45 19.52 -21.47 9.78
C ALA A 45 18.98 -22.84 9.27
N ALA A 46 18.16 -22.82 8.24
CA ALA A 46 17.64 -24.01 7.56
C ALA A 46 17.31 -23.72 6.09
N ARG A 47 17.41 -24.77 5.27
CA ARG A 47 17.00 -24.80 3.87
C ARG A 47 16.08 -25.99 3.65
N PHE A 48 14.98 -25.79 2.94
CA PHE A 48 14.03 -26.85 2.63
C PHE A 48 13.75 -26.85 1.14
N GLU A 49 14.07 -27.94 0.48
CA GLU A 49 13.74 -28.15 -0.92
C GLU A 49 12.21 -28.20 -1.11
N MET A 50 11.75 -27.56 -2.20
CA MET A 50 10.36 -27.54 -2.66
C MET A 50 10.29 -28.14 -4.06
N PRO A 51 10.34 -29.50 -4.18
CA PRO A 51 10.48 -30.17 -5.46
C PRO A 51 9.22 -30.03 -6.32
N GLU A 52 9.42 -30.09 -7.63
CA GLU A 52 8.34 -29.92 -8.61
C GLU A 52 7.25 -30.99 -8.49
N GLN A 53 7.64 -32.19 -8.19
CA GLN A 53 6.77 -33.36 -8.07
C GLN A 53 5.81 -33.29 -6.86
N GLU A 54 6.16 -32.47 -5.85
CA GLU A 54 5.32 -32.23 -4.67
C GLU A 54 4.41 -31.01 -4.87
N GLY A 55 4.47 -30.32 -6.02
CA GLY A 55 3.69 -29.13 -6.34
C GLY A 55 2.43 -29.42 -7.16
N ILE A 56 1.72 -28.34 -7.51
CA ILE A 56 0.54 -28.35 -8.40
C ILE A 56 0.77 -27.28 -9.48
N GLY A 57 0.94 -27.70 -10.74
CA GLY A 57 1.31 -26.77 -11.81
C GLY A 57 2.62 -26.05 -11.49
N GLU A 58 2.62 -24.74 -11.50
CA GLU A 58 3.77 -23.91 -11.11
C GLU A 58 3.78 -23.52 -9.61
N VAL A 59 2.91 -24.11 -8.80
CA VAL A 59 2.85 -23.78 -7.37
C VAL A 59 3.64 -24.81 -6.56
N ARG A 60 4.63 -24.34 -5.81
CA ARG A 60 5.42 -25.11 -4.85
C ARG A 60 5.00 -24.75 -3.44
N PHE A 61 4.83 -25.73 -2.59
CA PHE A 61 4.38 -25.51 -1.22
C PHE A 61 4.91 -26.55 -0.25
N LEU A 62 5.10 -26.15 0.98
CA LEU A 62 5.44 -26.99 2.13
C LEU A 62 4.98 -26.33 3.44
N ALA A 63 4.96 -27.08 4.51
CA ALA A 63 4.82 -26.51 5.84
C ALA A 63 6.04 -26.84 6.72
N VAL A 64 6.35 -25.97 7.67
CA VAL A 64 7.42 -26.16 8.66
C VAL A 64 6.81 -26.16 10.05
N GLU A 65 6.91 -27.29 10.74
CA GLU A 65 6.51 -27.46 12.14
C GLU A 65 7.64 -27.10 13.10
N GLY A 66 7.28 -26.67 14.32
CA GLY A 66 8.24 -26.34 15.38
C GLY A 66 9.07 -25.10 15.06
N ILE A 67 8.49 -24.13 14.36
CA ILE A 67 9.09 -22.84 14.07
C ILE A 67 8.42 -21.76 14.95
N GLU A 68 9.24 -20.98 15.63
CA GLU A 68 8.79 -19.77 16.37
C GLU A 68 8.81 -18.59 15.40
N ALA A 69 7.64 -18.24 14.83
CA ALA A 69 7.51 -17.24 13.76
C ALA A 69 8.24 -15.93 14.07
N GLU A 70 8.17 -15.45 15.29
CA GLU A 70 8.80 -14.20 15.73
C GLU A 70 10.33 -14.19 15.67
N LYS A 71 10.97 -15.38 15.65
CA LYS A 71 12.42 -15.51 15.65
C LYS A 71 13.02 -15.72 14.25
N TYR A 72 12.18 -15.87 13.23
CA TYR A 72 12.63 -16.21 11.89
C TYR A 72 12.14 -15.26 10.82
N GLU A 73 12.93 -15.19 9.76
CA GLU A 73 12.70 -14.48 8.51
C GLU A 73 12.92 -15.46 7.35
N TYR A 74 12.40 -15.16 6.18
CA TYR A 74 12.51 -16.07 5.06
C TYR A 74 12.71 -15.39 3.71
N ASN A 75 13.26 -16.14 2.76
CA ASN A 75 13.28 -15.88 1.33
C ASN A 75 13.09 -17.19 0.58
N PHE A 76 12.83 -17.11 -0.72
CA PHE A 76 12.89 -18.24 -1.63
C PHE A 76 14.15 -18.17 -2.50
N GLU A 77 14.82 -19.28 -2.72
CA GLU A 77 15.85 -19.41 -3.73
C GLU A 77 15.26 -20.17 -4.92
N ILE A 78 15.16 -19.53 -6.09
CA ILE A 78 14.57 -20.09 -7.30
C ILE A 78 15.61 -20.05 -8.42
N GLY A 79 15.98 -21.24 -8.95
CA GLY A 79 16.99 -21.34 -9.99
C GLY A 79 18.35 -20.76 -9.59
N GLY A 80 18.72 -20.86 -8.31
CA GLY A 80 19.98 -20.36 -7.74
C GLY A 80 20.01 -18.85 -7.47
N LYS A 81 18.87 -18.18 -7.54
CA LYS A 81 18.75 -16.75 -7.16
C LYS A 81 17.77 -16.59 -6.01
N VAL A 82 18.11 -15.72 -5.07
CA VAL A 82 17.25 -15.42 -3.92
C VAL A 82 16.24 -14.34 -4.28
N TYR A 83 15.00 -14.61 -3.92
CA TYR A 83 13.85 -13.71 -4.15
C TYR A 83 13.11 -13.46 -2.85
N ILE A 84 12.61 -12.24 -2.73
CA ILE A 84 11.60 -11.89 -1.73
C ILE A 84 10.27 -12.40 -2.27
N ASP A 85 9.47 -12.97 -1.38
CA ASP A 85 8.14 -13.44 -1.70
C ASP A 85 7.24 -12.30 -2.22
N PRO A 86 6.62 -12.40 -3.40
CA PRO A 86 5.67 -11.40 -3.87
C PRO A 86 4.45 -11.20 -2.97
N TYR A 87 4.08 -12.22 -2.20
CA TYR A 87 2.96 -12.22 -1.25
C TYR A 87 3.40 -11.98 0.21
N VAL A 88 4.62 -11.49 0.40
CA VAL A 88 5.14 -11.16 1.73
C VAL A 88 4.24 -10.15 2.42
N LYS A 89 3.93 -10.39 3.69
CA LYS A 89 3.04 -9.54 4.50
C LYS A 89 3.79 -8.50 5.34
N GLU A 90 5.06 -8.70 5.60
CA GLU A 90 5.94 -7.74 6.26
C GLU A 90 7.38 -8.00 5.85
N ILE A 91 8.12 -6.94 5.58
CA ILE A 91 9.53 -6.99 5.15
C ILE A 91 10.43 -6.46 6.27
N THR A 92 11.65 -6.96 6.34
CA THR A 92 12.74 -6.40 7.14
C THR A 92 13.91 -5.98 6.25
N GLY A 93 14.73 -5.05 6.76
CA GLY A 93 15.92 -4.54 6.07
C GLY A 93 15.70 -3.20 5.35
N LYS A 94 14.48 -2.64 5.37
CA LYS A 94 14.13 -1.37 4.69
C LYS A 94 13.67 -0.27 5.65
N LYS A 95 14.07 -0.33 6.92
CA LYS A 95 13.68 0.63 7.95
C LYS A 95 14.08 2.08 7.67
N VAL A 96 15.20 2.31 7.00
CA VAL A 96 15.71 3.66 6.68
C VAL A 96 15.27 4.04 5.29
N PHE A 97 14.36 5.01 5.19
CA PHE A 97 13.85 5.52 3.92
C PHE A 97 14.95 6.16 3.06
N GLY A 98 14.97 5.84 1.76
CA GLY A 98 15.88 6.42 0.78
C GLY A 98 17.33 5.91 0.88
N ARG A 99 17.57 4.83 1.62
CA ARG A 99 18.86 4.17 1.64
C ARG A 99 18.95 3.13 0.53
N GLU A 100 19.95 3.26 -0.33
CA GLU A 100 20.29 2.22 -1.32
C GLU A 100 20.63 0.89 -0.63
N ARG A 101 20.17 -0.22 -1.19
CA ARG A 101 20.36 -1.57 -0.65
C ARG A 101 21.07 -2.44 -1.67
N ASP A 102 21.97 -3.27 -1.18
CA ASP A 102 22.52 -4.38 -1.95
C ASP A 102 21.55 -5.57 -1.89
N LEU A 103 20.79 -5.75 -2.95
CA LEU A 103 19.84 -6.88 -3.07
C LEU A 103 20.54 -8.24 -3.11
N THR A 104 21.83 -8.28 -3.47
CA THR A 104 22.61 -9.54 -3.53
C THR A 104 23.06 -10.00 -2.15
N ALA A 105 23.09 -9.11 -1.16
CA ALA A 105 23.48 -9.43 0.21
C ALA A 105 22.39 -10.16 1.02
N HIS A 106 21.20 -10.39 0.42
CA HIS A 106 20.05 -11.05 1.05
C HIS A 106 19.63 -10.39 2.39
N GLU A 107 19.84 -9.08 2.51
CA GLU A 107 19.50 -8.31 3.71
C GLU A 107 18.00 -8.04 3.84
N ILE A 108 17.29 -8.08 2.71
CA ILE A 108 15.84 -7.85 2.67
C ILE A 108 15.14 -9.21 2.71
N ARG A 109 14.27 -9.40 3.69
CA ARG A 109 13.60 -10.68 3.94
C ARG A 109 12.15 -10.50 4.33
N GLY A 110 11.35 -11.54 4.10
CA GLY A 110 10.00 -11.63 4.63
C GLY A 110 10.01 -11.99 6.11
N LYS A 111 9.18 -11.32 6.90
CA LYS A 111 8.87 -11.72 8.27
C LYS A 111 7.70 -12.69 8.28
N LEU A 112 7.66 -13.55 9.27
CA LEU A 112 6.50 -14.42 9.54
C LEU A 112 5.54 -13.66 10.45
N VAL A 113 4.41 -13.25 9.88
CA VAL A 113 3.43 -12.41 10.56
C VAL A 113 2.34 -13.28 11.18
N SER A 114 2.17 -13.18 12.51
CA SER A 114 1.01 -13.77 13.19
C SER A 114 -0.28 -13.09 12.71
N PRO A 115 -1.35 -13.86 12.43
CA PRO A 115 -2.65 -13.27 12.09
C PRO A 115 -3.32 -12.59 13.28
N GLU A 116 -2.82 -12.82 14.49
CA GLU A 116 -3.42 -12.30 15.72
C GLU A 116 -3.16 -10.80 15.87
N TYR A 117 -4.24 -10.03 15.86
CA TYR A 117 -4.26 -8.62 16.20
C TYR A 117 -5.57 -8.30 16.89
N ASP A 118 -5.50 -7.62 18.02
CA ASP A 118 -6.69 -7.23 18.79
C ASP A 118 -7.29 -5.94 18.20
N TRP A 119 -8.32 -6.12 17.40
CA TRP A 119 -9.10 -5.02 16.84
C TRP A 119 -10.05 -4.39 17.86
N GLU A 120 -10.26 -5.04 19.03
CA GLU A 120 -11.25 -4.64 20.05
C GLU A 120 -12.67 -4.61 19.43
N ASP A 121 -13.32 -3.45 19.44
CA ASP A 121 -14.65 -3.22 18.84
C ASP A 121 -14.58 -2.48 17.50
N ASP A 122 -13.40 -2.40 16.89
CA ASP A 122 -13.20 -1.72 15.63
C ASP A 122 -14.04 -2.30 14.49
N ARG A 123 -14.58 -1.40 13.69
CA ARG A 123 -15.35 -1.72 12.48
C ARG A 123 -15.26 -0.57 11.50
N ARG A 124 -15.42 -0.90 10.21
CA ARG A 124 -15.50 0.12 9.14
C ARG A 124 -16.66 1.07 9.38
N LEU A 125 -16.48 2.35 9.07
CA LEU A 125 -17.43 3.40 9.43
C LEU A 125 -18.63 3.52 8.49
N HIS A 126 -18.47 3.17 7.20
CA HIS A 126 -19.52 3.26 6.17
C HIS A 126 -20.18 4.65 6.10
N LEU A 127 -19.39 5.72 6.15
CA LEU A 127 -19.91 7.08 6.00
C LEU A 127 -20.60 7.24 4.66
N ARG A 128 -21.65 8.03 4.61
CA ARG A 128 -22.31 8.37 3.34
C ARG A 128 -21.39 9.24 2.50
N TRP A 129 -21.52 9.19 1.18
CA TRP A 129 -20.66 9.96 0.27
C TRP A 129 -20.76 11.49 0.48
N ASP A 130 -21.93 11.99 0.88
CA ASP A 130 -22.18 13.39 1.17
C ASP A 130 -21.65 13.85 2.55
N GLU A 131 -21.20 12.92 3.39
CA GLU A 131 -20.53 13.18 4.66
C GLU A 131 -19.01 13.16 4.56
N VAL A 132 -18.46 12.81 3.38
CA VAL A 132 -17.02 12.65 3.21
C VAL A 132 -16.35 13.95 2.83
N THR A 133 -15.48 14.42 3.72
CA THR A 133 -14.44 15.41 3.43
C THR A 133 -13.08 14.73 3.51
N ALA A 134 -12.47 14.50 2.34
CA ALA A 134 -11.25 13.71 2.22
C ALA A 134 -9.98 14.57 2.26
N TYR A 135 -8.96 14.08 2.96
CA TYR A 135 -7.61 14.63 2.98
C TYR A 135 -6.62 13.62 2.42
N SER A 136 -6.04 13.90 1.26
CA SER A 136 -4.99 13.06 0.69
C SER A 136 -3.65 13.37 1.37
N LEU A 137 -2.98 12.35 1.87
CA LEU A 137 -1.70 12.51 2.58
C LEU A 137 -0.70 11.42 2.23
N HIS A 138 0.57 11.80 2.25
CA HIS A 138 1.70 10.88 2.23
C HIS A 138 2.16 10.67 3.68
N VAL A 139 2.13 9.44 4.20
CA VAL A 139 2.42 9.12 5.61
C VAL A 139 3.72 9.79 6.10
N ARG A 140 4.80 9.63 5.33
CA ARG A 140 6.08 10.27 5.69
C ARG A 140 6.03 11.80 5.53
N GLY A 141 5.53 12.30 4.41
CA GLY A 141 5.50 13.73 4.10
C GLY A 141 4.68 14.53 5.10
N PHE A 142 3.56 14.00 5.54
CA PHE A 142 2.61 14.67 6.43
C PHE A 142 3.21 15.09 7.77
N THR A 143 4.13 14.29 8.31
CA THR A 143 4.66 14.55 9.66
C THR A 143 6.18 14.67 9.74
N LYS A 144 6.93 14.51 8.63
CA LYS A 144 8.40 14.48 8.65
C LYS A 144 9.04 15.80 9.04
N HIS A 145 8.47 16.92 8.59
CA HIS A 145 9.02 18.24 8.88
C HIS A 145 8.87 18.60 10.37
N SER A 146 9.79 19.41 10.89
CA SER A 146 9.83 19.80 12.31
C SER A 146 8.60 20.59 12.76
N SER A 147 7.95 21.34 11.83
CA SER A 147 6.73 22.10 12.11
C SER A 147 5.52 21.21 12.45
N SER A 148 5.56 19.93 12.14
CA SER A 148 4.51 18.97 12.51
C SER A 148 4.35 18.82 14.03
N LYS A 149 5.44 19.05 14.79
CA LYS A 149 5.51 18.97 16.26
C LYS A 149 5.12 17.59 16.83
N VAL A 150 5.15 16.53 16.01
CA VAL A 150 4.90 15.17 16.47
C VAL A 150 6.19 14.50 16.94
N ARG A 151 6.06 13.50 17.80
CA ARG A 151 7.16 12.69 18.31
C ARG A 151 7.68 11.71 17.24
N HIS A 152 6.76 10.99 16.61
CA HIS A 152 7.07 9.91 15.64
C HIS A 152 6.99 10.41 14.19
N LYS A 153 7.94 11.28 13.83
CA LYS A 153 7.95 11.98 12.53
C LYS A 153 8.07 11.04 11.33
N GLY A 154 7.15 11.17 10.38
CA GLY A 154 7.18 10.43 9.12
C GLY A 154 6.74 8.98 9.23
N THR A 155 5.93 8.65 10.24
CA THR A 155 5.46 7.28 10.52
C THR A 155 3.95 7.20 10.70
N TYR A 156 3.40 5.98 10.71
CA TYR A 156 1.98 5.72 11.05
C TYR A 156 1.62 6.28 12.43
N ALA A 157 2.50 6.07 13.42
CA ALA A 157 2.33 6.65 14.76
C ALA A 157 2.28 8.19 14.72
N GLY A 158 3.06 8.83 13.83
CA GLY A 158 2.99 10.27 13.63
C GLY A 158 1.67 10.75 13.04
N VAL A 159 1.03 9.94 12.19
CA VAL A 159 -0.33 10.24 11.70
C VAL A 159 -1.33 10.17 12.83
N ILE A 160 -1.25 9.18 13.71
CA ILE A 160 -2.11 9.07 14.92
C ILE A 160 -2.01 10.35 15.76
N GLU A 161 -0.80 10.87 15.99
CA GLU A 161 -0.61 12.12 16.74
C GLU A 161 -1.26 13.33 16.06
N LYS A 162 -1.56 13.25 14.76
CA LYS A 162 -2.20 14.30 13.96
C LYS A 162 -3.73 14.16 13.80
N ILE A 163 -4.34 13.12 14.33
CA ILE A 163 -5.79 12.94 14.27
C ILE A 163 -6.56 14.15 14.84
N PRO A 164 -6.17 14.75 15.98
CA PRO A 164 -6.86 15.97 16.48
C PRO A 164 -6.84 17.14 15.48
N TYR A 165 -5.72 17.32 14.78
CA TYR A 165 -5.62 18.35 13.73
C TYR A 165 -6.53 18.05 12.54
N LEU A 166 -6.62 16.79 12.11
CA LEU A 166 -7.54 16.38 11.02
C LEU A 166 -9.00 16.61 11.43
N LYS A 167 -9.35 16.34 12.68
CA LYS A 167 -10.68 16.59 13.23
C LYS A 167 -11.01 18.08 13.27
N GLU A 168 -10.06 18.92 13.69
CA GLU A 168 -10.23 20.39 13.71
C GLU A 168 -10.48 20.94 12.30
N LEU A 169 -9.86 20.35 11.27
CA LEU A 169 -10.12 20.67 9.87
C LEU A 169 -11.47 20.15 9.34
N GLY A 170 -12.21 19.36 10.11
CA GLY A 170 -13.45 18.74 9.66
C GLY A 170 -13.26 17.57 8.71
N ILE A 171 -12.09 16.93 8.73
CA ILE A 171 -11.78 15.76 7.89
C ILE A 171 -12.49 14.53 8.44
N THR A 172 -13.20 13.83 7.55
CA THR A 172 -13.89 12.58 7.86
C THR A 172 -13.29 11.36 7.13
N GLN A 173 -12.34 11.60 6.22
CA GLN A 173 -11.65 10.52 5.51
C GLN A 173 -10.21 10.93 5.21
N ILE A 174 -9.24 10.05 5.48
CA ILE A 174 -7.88 10.20 4.96
C ILE A 174 -7.67 9.27 3.77
N GLN A 175 -7.07 9.79 2.69
CA GLN A 175 -6.63 9.03 1.53
C GLN A 175 -5.11 8.92 1.57
N CYS A 176 -4.62 7.77 2.02
CA CYS A 176 -3.19 7.53 2.15
C CYS A 176 -2.58 7.18 0.79
N MET A 177 -1.61 7.97 0.35
CA MET A 177 -0.72 7.59 -0.74
C MET A 177 -0.03 6.27 -0.40
N PRO A 178 0.63 5.57 -1.35
CA PRO A 178 1.11 4.21 -1.17
C PRO A 178 1.72 3.91 0.19
N VAL A 179 1.12 2.97 0.91
CA VAL A 179 1.55 2.49 2.23
C VAL A 179 2.24 1.13 2.18
N TYR A 180 2.25 0.48 1.01
CA TYR A 180 2.93 -0.80 0.79
C TYR A 180 4.43 -0.63 0.58
N GLU A 181 5.18 -1.72 0.61
CA GLU A 181 6.63 -1.70 0.45
C GLU A 181 7.04 -1.58 -1.03
N PHE A 182 7.65 -0.46 -1.39
CA PHE A 182 8.14 -0.17 -2.72
C PHE A 182 9.65 0.11 -2.74
N GLU A 183 10.27 0.07 -3.93
CA GLU A 183 11.67 0.46 -4.08
C GLU A 183 11.81 1.97 -4.07
N GLU A 184 12.59 2.48 -3.12
CA GLU A 184 12.78 3.91 -2.88
C GLU A 184 13.89 4.51 -3.74
N CYS A 185 14.91 3.71 -4.06
CA CYS A 185 16.08 4.15 -4.80
C CYS A 185 16.10 3.51 -6.18
N LYS A 186 15.90 4.31 -7.22
CA LYS A 186 15.94 3.84 -8.60
C LYS A 186 16.87 4.70 -9.42
N LYS A 187 18.02 4.14 -9.86
CA LYS A 187 19.00 4.82 -10.72
C LYS A 187 19.42 6.20 -10.18
N GLY A 188 19.74 6.29 -8.88
CA GLY A 188 20.18 7.53 -8.23
C GLY A 188 19.07 8.56 -7.95
N LYS A 189 17.81 8.23 -8.24
CA LYS A 189 16.64 9.05 -7.89
C LYS A 189 15.86 8.40 -6.76
N ILE A 190 15.22 9.23 -5.93
CA ILE A 190 14.32 8.78 -4.86
C ILE A 190 12.90 8.69 -5.41
N ASN A 191 12.32 7.49 -5.38
CA ASN A 191 10.90 7.28 -5.55
C ASN A 191 10.20 7.64 -4.22
N TYR A 192 9.79 8.89 -4.10
CA TYR A 192 9.19 9.39 -2.86
C TYR A 192 7.74 8.92 -2.70
N TRP A 193 6.96 8.93 -3.78
CA TRP A 193 5.52 8.67 -3.72
C TRP A 193 5.15 7.19 -3.67
N GLY A 194 6.05 6.30 -4.10
CA GLY A 194 5.81 4.87 -4.04
C GLY A 194 5.10 4.29 -5.26
N TYR A 195 5.10 4.98 -6.39
CA TYR A 195 4.52 4.48 -7.63
C TYR A 195 5.50 3.53 -8.34
N GLY A 196 4.95 2.48 -8.93
CA GLY A 196 5.71 1.46 -9.65
C GLY A 196 5.68 0.10 -8.97
N PRO A 197 6.58 -0.84 -9.37
CA PRO A 197 6.63 -2.18 -8.82
C PRO A 197 6.85 -2.20 -7.31
N ALA A 198 6.10 -3.05 -6.61
CA ALA A 198 6.10 -3.08 -5.16
C ALA A 198 5.72 -4.47 -4.60
N TYR A 199 5.95 -4.66 -3.31
CA TYR A 199 5.40 -5.78 -2.53
C TYR A 199 4.08 -5.33 -1.93
N TYR A 200 3.02 -5.43 -2.71
CA TYR A 200 1.72 -4.82 -2.43
C TYR A 200 1.03 -5.31 -1.16
N PHE A 201 1.36 -6.51 -0.67
CA PHE A 201 0.78 -7.07 0.56
C PHE A 201 1.52 -6.66 1.84
N ALA A 202 2.69 -6.03 1.74
CA ALA A 202 3.50 -5.64 2.88
C ALA A 202 3.40 -4.14 3.14
N PRO A 203 2.95 -3.69 4.32
CA PRO A 203 3.09 -2.29 4.73
C PRO A 203 4.55 -1.85 4.77
N LYS A 204 4.77 -0.57 4.46
CA LYS A 204 6.12 -0.03 4.32
C LYS A 204 6.87 0.04 5.64
N GLU A 205 7.99 -0.70 5.73
CA GLU A 205 8.80 -0.77 6.95
C GLU A 205 9.31 0.61 7.41
N ALA A 206 9.71 1.47 6.46
CA ALA A 206 10.23 2.80 6.77
C ALA A 206 9.17 3.78 7.33
N TYR A 207 7.88 3.42 7.29
CA TYR A 207 6.79 4.20 7.88
C TYR A 207 6.41 3.74 9.29
N ALA A 208 7.04 2.71 9.82
CA ALA A 208 6.85 2.29 11.20
C ALA A 208 7.84 2.98 12.15
N ALA A 209 7.40 3.42 13.31
CA ALA A 209 8.27 3.91 14.39
C ALA A 209 8.90 2.74 15.15
N GLY A 210 8.13 1.71 15.44
CA GLY A 210 8.54 0.48 16.13
C GLY A 210 8.98 -0.64 15.17
N ASP A 211 8.82 -1.88 15.59
CA ASP A 211 9.38 -3.06 14.92
C ASP A 211 8.44 -3.73 13.89
N SER A 212 7.15 -3.36 13.89
CA SER A 212 6.15 -3.94 12.98
C SER A 212 5.35 -2.87 12.27
N ALA A 213 5.55 -2.77 10.95
CA ALA A 213 4.76 -1.92 10.09
C ALA A 213 3.30 -2.40 9.99
N VAL A 214 3.08 -3.71 10.07
CA VAL A 214 1.74 -4.32 10.08
C VAL A 214 0.94 -3.83 11.28
N ARG A 215 1.51 -3.93 12.49
CA ARG A 215 0.83 -3.51 13.72
C ARG A 215 0.56 -2.00 13.73
N GLU A 216 1.56 -1.20 13.37
CA GLU A 216 1.40 0.27 13.39
C GLU A 216 0.39 0.77 12.35
N LEU A 217 0.31 0.15 11.17
CA LEU A 217 -0.73 0.50 10.21
C LEU A 217 -2.12 0.14 10.74
N LYS A 218 -2.29 -1.03 11.37
CA LYS A 218 -3.55 -1.42 12.02
C LYS A 218 -3.91 -0.48 13.18
N ASP A 219 -2.93 -0.10 14.01
CA ASP A 219 -3.12 0.88 15.09
C ASP A 219 -3.57 2.25 14.55
N MET A 220 -2.98 2.71 13.45
CA MET A 220 -3.38 3.96 12.79
C MET A 220 -4.83 3.91 12.31
N ILE A 221 -5.22 2.83 11.65
CA ILE A 221 -6.58 2.65 11.14
C ILE A 221 -7.58 2.62 12.30
N LYS A 222 -7.33 1.78 13.31
CA LYS A 222 -8.17 1.69 14.51
C LYS A 222 -8.31 3.05 15.22
N ALA A 223 -7.22 3.83 15.31
CA ALA A 223 -7.27 5.17 15.90
C ALA A 223 -8.09 6.15 15.06
N CYS A 224 -8.00 6.09 13.73
CA CYS A 224 -8.83 6.90 12.82
C CYS A 224 -10.32 6.55 12.97
N HIS A 225 -10.66 5.28 12.96
CA HIS A 225 -12.06 4.82 13.10
C HIS A 225 -12.68 5.24 14.43
N ARG A 226 -11.95 5.17 15.54
CA ARG A 226 -12.42 5.67 16.83
C ARG A 226 -12.82 7.14 16.82
N GLU A 227 -12.16 7.91 15.98
CA GLU A 227 -12.42 9.34 15.82
C GLU A 227 -13.37 9.67 14.67
N GLY A 228 -13.98 8.66 14.04
CA GLY A 228 -14.92 8.83 12.94
C GLY A 228 -14.27 9.24 11.63
N ILE A 229 -13.01 8.84 11.40
CA ILE A 229 -12.26 9.10 10.16
C ILE A 229 -12.06 7.79 9.40
N GLU A 230 -12.63 7.68 8.21
CA GLU A 230 -12.37 6.57 7.28
C GLU A 230 -10.93 6.58 6.79
N VAL A 231 -10.39 5.39 6.52
CA VAL A 231 -9.06 5.22 5.93
C VAL A 231 -9.17 4.58 4.56
N VAL A 232 -8.68 5.28 3.56
CA VAL A 232 -8.65 4.86 2.16
C VAL A 232 -7.20 4.75 1.70
N LEU A 233 -6.88 3.73 0.92
CA LEU A 233 -5.55 3.53 0.36
C LEU A 233 -5.52 3.87 -1.13
N GLU A 234 -4.53 4.65 -1.56
CA GLU A 234 -4.20 4.80 -2.97
C GLU A 234 -3.36 3.60 -3.41
N MET A 235 -3.87 2.84 -4.39
CA MET A 235 -3.29 1.61 -4.90
C MET A 235 -2.99 1.74 -6.41
N PRO A 236 -1.91 2.43 -6.78
CA PRO A 236 -1.50 2.60 -8.17
C PRO A 236 -0.76 1.35 -8.65
N PHE A 237 -1.50 0.30 -8.93
CA PHE A 237 -0.96 -0.91 -9.52
C PHE A 237 -0.30 -0.62 -10.87
N THR A 238 0.64 -1.47 -11.28
CA THR A 238 1.25 -1.41 -12.61
C THR A 238 0.55 -2.37 -13.57
N GLU A 239 0.68 -2.13 -14.89
CA GLU A 239 0.06 -2.97 -15.93
C GLU A 239 0.54 -4.43 -15.93
N GLU A 240 1.71 -4.68 -15.34
CA GLU A 240 2.32 -6.02 -15.30
C GLU A 240 1.66 -6.95 -14.26
N ILE A 241 0.84 -6.42 -13.35
CA ILE A 241 0.25 -7.20 -12.26
C ILE A 241 -1.03 -7.87 -12.74
N PRO A 242 -1.16 -9.20 -12.57
CA PRO A 242 -2.39 -9.89 -12.89
C PRO A 242 -3.58 -9.31 -12.11
N VAL A 243 -4.71 -9.11 -12.78
CA VAL A 243 -5.96 -8.61 -12.16
C VAL A 243 -6.37 -9.45 -10.96
N GLN A 244 -6.10 -10.76 -11.00
CA GLN A 244 -6.37 -11.67 -9.89
C GLN A 244 -5.56 -11.29 -8.64
N THR A 245 -4.27 -10.97 -8.79
CA THR A 245 -3.42 -10.50 -7.69
C THR A 245 -3.90 -9.14 -7.15
N VAL A 246 -4.41 -8.27 -8.04
CA VAL A 246 -5.05 -7.01 -7.61
C VAL A 246 -6.24 -7.28 -6.71
N LEU A 247 -7.17 -8.15 -7.12
CA LEU A 247 -8.34 -8.52 -6.32
C LEU A 247 -7.95 -9.13 -4.97
N GLU A 248 -6.98 -10.06 -4.97
CA GLU A 248 -6.46 -10.66 -3.75
C GLU A 248 -5.86 -9.61 -2.80
N CYS A 249 -5.12 -8.64 -3.34
CA CYS A 249 -4.53 -7.56 -2.57
C CYS A 249 -5.59 -6.63 -1.95
N LEU A 250 -6.59 -6.20 -2.73
CA LEU A 250 -7.66 -5.34 -2.21
C LEU A 250 -8.48 -6.05 -1.15
N ARG A 251 -8.86 -7.31 -1.38
CA ARG A 251 -9.54 -8.14 -0.37
C ARG A 251 -8.71 -8.31 0.90
N PHE A 252 -7.40 -8.53 0.75
CA PHE A 252 -6.47 -8.65 1.88
C PHE A 252 -6.49 -7.40 2.75
N TYR A 253 -6.32 -6.21 2.18
CA TYR A 253 -6.37 -4.96 2.97
C TYR A 253 -7.75 -4.70 3.58
N MET A 254 -8.81 -5.04 2.88
CA MET A 254 -10.16 -4.89 3.41
C MET A 254 -10.39 -5.82 4.62
N LEU A 255 -9.98 -7.09 4.53
CA LEU A 255 -10.24 -8.10 5.56
C LEU A 255 -9.28 -8.01 6.74
N GLU A 256 -7.99 -7.75 6.45
CA GLU A 256 -6.94 -7.76 7.47
C GLU A 256 -6.71 -6.39 8.12
N TYR A 257 -7.07 -5.30 7.43
CA TYR A 257 -6.80 -3.94 7.88
C TYR A 257 -8.06 -3.09 8.04
N HIS A 258 -9.23 -3.63 7.81
CA HIS A 258 -10.52 -2.93 7.92
C HIS A 258 -10.60 -1.63 7.07
N ILE A 259 -9.89 -1.58 5.94
CA ILE A 259 -9.86 -0.41 5.06
C ILE A 259 -11.25 -0.09 4.53
N ASP A 260 -11.62 1.20 4.50
CA ASP A 260 -12.93 1.69 4.07
C ASP A 260 -13.04 1.91 2.56
N GLY A 261 -11.92 1.99 1.87
CA GLY A 261 -11.93 2.16 0.42
C GLY A 261 -10.56 2.19 -0.23
N PHE A 262 -10.57 2.28 -1.56
CA PHE A 262 -9.38 2.35 -2.38
C PHE A 262 -9.53 3.40 -3.47
N VAL A 263 -8.44 4.15 -3.72
CA VAL A 263 -8.28 4.93 -4.95
C VAL A 263 -7.44 4.11 -5.91
N VAL A 264 -8.01 3.75 -7.07
CA VAL A 264 -7.36 2.93 -8.09
C VAL A 264 -7.36 3.61 -9.45
N ASN A 265 -6.42 3.23 -10.31
CA ASN A 265 -6.39 3.70 -11.70
C ASN A 265 -7.27 2.80 -12.58
N PRO A 266 -8.41 3.28 -13.10
CA PRO A 266 -9.34 2.48 -13.89
C PRO A 266 -8.79 2.08 -15.27
N TYR A 267 -7.70 2.70 -15.72
CA TYR A 267 -7.03 2.34 -16.98
C TYR A 267 -6.12 1.11 -16.83
N ILE A 268 -5.72 0.79 -15.59
CA ILE A 268 -4.88 -0.37 -15.27
C ILE A 268 -5.74 -1.53 -14.77
N VAL A 269 -6.72 -1.21 -13.91
CA VAL A 269 -7.60 -2.23 -13.32
C VAL A 269 -9.00 -2.09 -13.88
N PRO A 270 -9.55 -3.12 -14.55
CA PRO A 270 -10.90 -3.08 -15.08
C PRO A 270 -11.93 -2.79 -13.98
N TRP A 271 -12.60 -1.65 -14.09
CA TRP A 271 -13.51 -1.15 -13.06
C TRP A 271 -14.67 -2.09 -12.77
N GLU A 272 -15.23 -2.68 -13.83
CA GLU A 272 -16.35 -3.62 -13.75
C GLU A 272 -16.01 -4.88 -12.97
N ILE A 273 -14.76 -5.33 -13.05
CA ILE A 273 -14.29 -6.50 -12.28
C ILE A 273 -14.26 -6.16 -10.79
N LEU A 274 -13.78 -4.97 -10.41
CA LEU A 274 -13.78 -4.52 -9.02
C LEU A 274 -15.20 -4.36 -8.49
N GLN A 275 -16.09 -3.73 -9.24
CA GLN A 275 -17.49 -3.55 -8.86
C GLN A 275 -18.27 -4.86 -8.79
N GLY A 276 -17.87 -5.86 -9.60
CA GLY A 276 -18.46 -7.21 -9.59
C GLY A 276 -18.03 -8.07 -8.42
N ASP A 277 -16.96 -7.70 -7.72
CA ASP A 277 -16.42 -8.49 -6.61
C ASP A 277 -17.32 -8.42 -5.37
N PRO A 278 -17.80 -9.58 -4.84
CA PRO A 278 -18.73 -9.57 -3.71
C PRO A 278 -18.12 -9.04 -2.41
N PHE A 279 -16.80 -9.13 -2.22
CA PHE A 279 -16.13 -8.58 -1.06
C PHE A 279 -15.98 -7.06 -1.13
N LEU A 280 -15.81 -6.52 -2.34
CA LEU A 280 -15.57 -5.08 -2.53
C LEU A 280 -16.85 -4.25 -2.64
N LYS A 281 -18.04 -4.85 -2.57
CA LYS A 281 -19.33 -4.14 -2.69
C LYS A 281 -19.59 -3.10 -1.61
N ASP A 282 -19.09 -3.36 -0.40
CA ASP A 282 -19.38 -2.52 0.78
C ASP A 282 -18.25 -1.52 1.10
N ILE A 283 -17.31 -1.32 0.17
CA ILE A 283 -16.23 -0.35 0.33
C ILE A 283 -16.27 0.73 -0.73
N LYS A 284 -15.66 1.86 -0.44
CA LYS A 284 -15.56 2.97 -1.39
C LYS A 284 -14.48 2.68 -2.44
N LEU A 285 -14.90 2.33 -3.65
CA LEU A 285 -13.99 2.29 -4.81
C LEU A 285 -13.98 3.66 -5.46
N MET A 286 -12.79 4.27 -5.54
CA MET A 286 -12.63 5.64 -6.00
C MET A 286 -11.59 5.76 -7.11
N ARG A 287 -11.76 6.79 -7.96
CA ARG A 287 -10.84 7.20 -9.02
C ARG A 287 -10.75 8.70 -9.10
N LYS A 288 -9.60 9.24 -9.49
CA LYS A 288 -9.43 10.69 -9.69
C LYS A 288 -10.21 11.14 -10.92
N ASP A 289 -10.86 12.31 -10.84
CA ASP A 289 -11.56 12.94 -11.95
C ASP A 289 -10.82 14.18 -12.44
N ASP A 290 -9.89 13.98 -13.37
CA ASP A 290 -9.09 15.06 -13.97
C ASP A 290 -9.95 16.03 -14.79
N ALA A 291 -11.08 15.57 -15.34
CA ALA A 291 -12.03 16.43 -16.06
C ALA A 291 -12.67 17.45 -15.11
N PHE A 292 -13.12 17.00 -13.92
CA PHE A 292 -13.63 17.88 -12.88
C PHE A 292 -12.57 18.91 -12.48
N GLN A 293 -11.35 18.48 -12.21
CA GLN A 293 -10.24 19.36 -11.87
C GLN A 293 -10.04 20.47 -12.91
N ASN A 294 -9.97 20.11 -14.18
CA ASN A 294 -9.72 21.06 -15.27
C ASN A 294 -10.87 22.06 -15.45
N ILE A 295 -12.11 21.60 -15.40
CA ILE A 295 -13.30 22.45 -15.49
C ILE A 295 -13.32 23.46 -14.33
N MET A 296 -13.14 22.99 -13.11
CA MET A 296 -13.24 23.85 -11.92
C MET A 296 -12.07 24.84 -11.84
N ARG A 297 -10.86 24.47 -12.25
CA ARG A 297 -9.71 25.40 -12.35
C ARG A 297 -9.99 26.54 -13.30
N ARG A 298 -10.50 26.26 -14.50
CA ARG A 298 -10.85 27.24 -15.51
C ARG A 298 -12.02 28.15 -15.04
N PHE A 299 -13.03 27.54 -14.41
CA PHE A 299 -14.14 28.29 -13.84
C PHE A 299 -13.69 29.26 -12.73
N LEU A 300 -12.89 28.78 -11.78
CA LEU A 300 -12.37 29.59 -10.68
C LEU A 300 -11.41 30.70 -11.14
N LYS A 301 -10.66 30.46 -12.21
CA LYS A 301 -9.79 31.44 -12.86
C LYS A 301 -10.60 32.57 -13.55
N GLY A 302 -11.88 32.32 -13.90
CA GLY A 302 -12.73 33.25 -14.61
C GLY A 302 -12.67 33.18 -16.13
N ASP A 303 -12.26 32.01 -16.69
CA ASP A 303 -12.30 31.80 -18.12
C ASP A 303 -13.74 31.94 -18.64
N GLU A 304 -13.88 32.53 -19.83
CA GLU A 304 -15.17 32.74 -20.44
C GLU A 304 -15.89 31.43 -20.75
N ASN A 305 -17.22 31.46 -20.67
CA ASN A 305 -18.14 30.37 -21.00
C ASN A 305 -18.01 29.10 -20.13
N MET A 306 -17.35 29.15 -18.98
CA MET A 306 -17.16 27.99 -18.10
C MET A 306 -18.34 27.68 -17.16
N ILE A 307 -19.35 28.58 -17.04
CA ILE A 307 -20.49 28.39 -16.13
C ILE A 307 -21.25 27.10 -16.46
N GLY A 308 -21.56 26.88 -17.74
CA GLY A 308 -22.28 25.69 -18.19
C GLY A 308 -21.56 24.39 -17.81
N ASP A 309 -20.27 24.33 -18.10
CA ASP A 309 -19.42 23.15 -17.79
C ASP A 309 -19.29 22.93 -16.28
N ALA A 310 -19.11 23.99 -15.50
CA ALA A 310 -19.03 23.89 -14.05
C ALA A 310 -20.35 23.40 -13.42
N VAL A 311 -21.50 23.94 -13.87
CA VAL A 311 -22.82 23.48 -13.42
C VAL A 311 -23.05 22.03 -13.83
N TRP A 312 -22.65 21.64 -15.04
CA TRP A 312 -22.76 20.27 -15.50
C TRP A 312 -21.90 19.33 -14.64
N ALA A 313 -20.63 19.66 -14.40
CA ALA A 313 -19.73 18.85 -13.59
C ALA A 313 -20.22 18.67 -12.15
N LEU A 314 -20.81 19.70 -11.54
CA LEU A 314 -21.37 19.63 -10.18
C LEU A 314 -22.67 18.80 -10.13
N ARG A 315 -23.48 18.81 -11.18
CA ARG A 315 -24.78 18.10 -11.22
C ARG A 315 -24.68 16.65 -11.64
N HIS A 316 -23.72 16.30 -12.50
CA HIS A 316 -23.55 14.96 -13.07
C HIS A 316 -22.47 14.18 -12.37
N HIS A 317 -22.49 14.21 -11.05
CA HIS A 317 -21.59 13.46 -10.20
C HIS A 317 -22.37 12.39 -9.46
N SER A 318 -22.02 11.13 -9.74
CA SER A 318 -22.67 9.96 -9.12
C SER A 318 -21.69 9.27 -8.18
N ALA A 319 -22.16 8.93 -6.98
CA ALA A 319 -21.41 8.11 -6.04
C ALA A 319 -21.03 6.72 -6.67
N ALA A 320 -21.89 6.19 -7.54
CA ALA A 320 -21.64 4.93 -8.23
C ALA A 320 -20.44 4.98 -9.19
N ASP A 321 -20.08 6.18 -9.69
CA ASP A 321 -18.91 6.36 -10.55
C ASP A 321 -17.59 6.36 -9.78
N GLY A 322 -17.63 6.49 -8.45
CA GLY A 322 -16.46 6.53 -7.58
C GLY A 322 -15.52 7.71 -7.85
N LYS A 323 -16.00 8.79 -8.47
CA LYS A 323 -15.15 9.92 -8.84
C LYS A 323 -14.82 10.79 -7.64
N CYS A 324 -13.54 11.10 -7.46
CA CYS A 324 -13.08 12.06 -6.47
C CYS A 324 -13.03 13.47 -7.06
N ASN A 325 -13.73 14.39 -6.45
CA ASN A 325 -13.64 15.82 -6.79
C ASN A 325 -12.40 16.43 -6.13
N TYR A 326 -11.54 17.06 -6.92
CA TYR A 326 -10.38 17.77 -6.39
C TYR A 326 -9.97 18.92 -7.33
N ILE A 327 -9.23 19.90 -6.78
CA ILE A 327 -8.71 21.05 -7.53
C ILE A 327 -7.19 20.97 -7.63
N THR A 328 -6.53 20.58 -6.54
CA THR A 328 -5.07 20.36 -6.47
C THR A 328 -4.78 18.95 -5.96
N ALA A 329 -3.66 18.39 -6.35
CA ALA A 329 -3.19 17.08 -5.92
C ALA A 329 -1.67 17.16 -5.59
N GLN A 330 -1.08 16.03 -5.25
CA GLN A 330 0.38 15.92 -5.01
C GLN A 330 1.20 16.10 -6.29
N THR A 331 0.60 15.90 -7.45
CA THR A 331 1.18 16.19 -8.77
C THR A 331 0.67 17.53 -9.26
N GLY A 332 1.51 18.27 -9.96
CA GLY A 332 1.14 19.54 -10.51
C GLY A 332 1.29 20.71 -9.53
N PHE A 333 0.51 21.74 -9.74
CA PHE A 333 0.59 22.96 -8.94
C PHE A 333 0.12 22.77 -7.50
N THR A 334 0.83 23.37 -6.56
CA THR A 334 0.26 23.68 -5.24
C THR A 334 -0.88 24.68 -5.39
N LEU A 335 -1.74 24.80 -4.37
CA LEU A 335 -2.80 25.80 -4.40
C LEU A 335 -2.24 27.22 -4.51
N TRP A 336 -1.09 27.48 -3.89
CA TRP A 336 -0.39 28.77 -3.99
C TRP A 336 0.11 29.03 -5.41
N ASP A 337 0.78 28.07 -6.04
CA ASP A 337 1.32 28.23 -7.39
C ASP A 337 0.20 28.43 -8.42
N LEU A 338 -0.92 27.72 -8.26
CA LEU A 338 -2.09 27.81 -9.13
C LEU A 338 -2.64 29.24 -9.26
N VAL A 339 -2.56 30.04 -8.19
CA VAL A 339 -3.08 31.41 -8.14
C VAL A 339 -1.99 32.48 -8.20
N SER A 340 -0.69 32.09 -8.27
CA SER A 340 0.43 33.02 -8.20
C SER A 340 1.23 33.12 -9.49
N TYR A 341 1.21 32.09 -10.34
CA TYR A 341 2.06 32.00 -11.54
C TYR A 341 1.24 31.82 -12.82
N ASP A 342 1.68 32.47 -13.89
CA ASP A 342 1.09 32.32 -15.24
C ASP A 342 1.67 31.12 -16.02
N SER A 343 2.81 30.59 -15.57
CA SER A 343 3.49 29.44 -16.20
C SER A 343 4.10 28.53 -15.14
N LYS A 344 4.50 27.32 -15.56
CA LYS A 344 5.13 26.33 -14.67
C LYS A 344 6.47 26.83 -14.12
N HIS A 345 6.73 26.53 -12.84
CA HIS A 345 7.97 26.81 -12.13
C HIS A 345 8.44 25.56 -11.37
N ASN A 346 8.59 24.42 -12.07
CA ASN A 346 8.96 23.13 -11.50
C ASN A 346 10.37 22.65 -11.88
N GLU A 347 11.25 23.56 -12.33
CA GLU A 347 12.60 23.22 -12.77
C GLU A 347 13.40 22.48 -11.69
N ALA A 348 13.18 22.84 -10.43
CA ALA A 348 13.89 22.26 -9.29
C ALA A 348 13.57 20.78 -9.03
N ASN A 349 12.47 20.25 -9.58
CA ASN A 349 12.14 18.83 -9.43
C ASN A 349 12.98 17.91 -10.35
N GLY A 350 13.70 18.48 -11.31
CA GLY A 350 14.59 17.73 -12.21
C GLY A 350 13.88 16.95 -13.32
N GLU A 351 12.63 17.28 -13.62
CA GLU A 351 11.78 16.62 -14.63
C GLU A 351 11.49 17.52 -15.84
N ASN A 352 12.41 18.44 -16.14
CA ASN A 352 12.32 19.37 -17.26
C ASN A 352 11.04 20.22 -17.25
N ASN A 353 10.58 20.59 -16.07
CA ASN A 353 9.36 21.38 -15.89
C ASN A 353 8.10 20.74 -16.50
N THR A 354 8.05 19.39 -16.54
CA THR A 354 6.95 18.65 -17.19
C THR A 354 5.74 18.44 -16.28
N ASP A 355 5.94 18.45 -14.97
CA ASP A 355 4.89 18.30 -13.98
C ASP A 355 4.23 19.65 -13.65
N GLY A 356 2.91 19.66 -13.44
CA GLY A 356 2.15 20.87 -13.10
C GLY A 356 1.20 21.36 -14.17
#